data_69235ae2d6be4eb6478a6255f0a73f2f
#
_entry.id   69235ae2d6be4eb6478a6255f0a73f2f
#
_cell.length_a   1.000
_cell.length_b   1.000
_cell.length_c   1.000
_cell.angle_alpha   90.00
_cell.angle_beta   90.00
_cell.angle_gamma   90.00
#
_symmetry.space_group_name_H-M   'P 1'
#
loop_
_entity.id
_entity.type
_entity.pdbx_description
1 polymer ?
#
loop_
_entity_poly.entity_id
_entity_poly.type
_entity_poly.pdbx_seq_one_letter_code
_entity_poly.pdbx_strand_id
1 'polypeptide(L)'
;MKIIFKDTQGHSYYLEVALSRTNSGMDTSDFQGEKRMKYFSNSISFTNKKLDNIERLKNRYLGATVYPKKTLSAKRAVSLENKQMESRVHLPRYTILTIKEVRMPSPGSLAILTLKDKNGISYEMKVDLKYDVITRNNNYIEDLFGFEDIHKKYPGITEKRWQIISRGDLEVGMSTDECRLSIGDPIEIVLKKDNRFENWFYNGKTLEFESGILQRFK
;
A
#
# COMPACT_ATOMS: atom_id res chain seq x y z
N MET A 1 13.15 25.59 -20.81
CA MET A 1 12.40 25.51 -22.08
C MET A 1 11.03 24.95 -21.78
N LYS A 2 9.96 25.53 -22.33
CA LYS A 2 8.59 25.05 -22.17
C LYS A 2 8.16 24.36 -23.45
N ILE A 3 7.77 23.08 -23.35
CA ILE A 3 7.29 22.29 -24.48
C ILE A 3 5.79 22.13 -24.30
N ILE A 4 5.02 22.52 -25.31
CA ILE A 4 3.56 22.39 -25.31
C ILE A 4 3.20 21.29 -26.31
N PHE A 5 2.40 20.35 -25.90
CA PHE A 5 1.85 19.30 -26.77
C PHE A 5 0.35 19.14 -26.52
N LYS A 6 -0.34 18.65 -27.52
CA LYS A 6 -1.79 18.38 -27.47
C LYS A 6 -2.03 16.89 -27.62
N ASP A 7 -3.00 16.37 -26.90
CA ASP A 7 -3.49 15.02 -27.10
C ASP A 7 -4.45 14.94 -28.32
N THR A 8 -4.89 13.74 -28.63
CA THR A 8 -5.85 13.51 -29.74
C THR A 8 -7.24 14.10 -29.48
N GLN A 9 -7.53 14.52 -28.25
CA GLN A 9 -8.79 15.18 -27.85
C GLN A 9 -8.67 16.68 -27.79
N GLY A 10 -7.48 17.26 -28.10
CA GLY A 10 -7.23 18.67 -28.14
C GLY A 10 -6.80 19.33 -26.83
N HIS A 11 -6.64 18.56 -25.74
CA HIS A 11 -6.14 19.08 -24.48
C HIS A 11 -4.67 19.44 -24.60
N SER A 12 -4.31 20.60 -24.05
CA SER A 12 -2.93 21.08 -24.06
C SER A 12 -2.21 20.74 -22.75
N TYR A 13 -1.03 20.16 -22.90
CA TYR A 13 -0.13 19.84 -21.80
C TYR A 13 1.18 20.59 -21.99
N TYR A 14 1.92 20.87 -20.94
CA TYR A 14 3.25 21.44 -21.05
C TYR A 14 4.26 20.69 -20.17
N LEU A 15 5.48 20.63 -20.64
CA LEU A 15 6.64 20.14 -19.90
C LEU A 15 7.65 21.27 -19.77
N GLU A 16 8.09 21.58 -18.56
CA GLU A 16 9.21 22.48 -18.33
C GLU A 16 10.50 21.66 -18.24
N VAL A 17 11.41 21.89 -19.18
CA VAL A 17 12.73 21.26 -19.20
C VAL A 17 13.75 22.32 -18.80
N ALA A 18 14.40 22.09 -17.65
CA ALA A 18 15.53 22.91 -17.25
C ALA A 18 16.72 22.56 -18.15
N LEU A 19 17.14 23.52 -18.97
CA LEU A 19 18.37 23.42 -19.74
C LEU A 19 19.52 23.88 -18.84
N SER A 20 20.10 22.98 -18.06
CA SER A 20 21.30 23.29 -17.31
C SER A 20 22.52 22.84 -18.09
N ARG A 21 23.44 23.80 -18.32
CA ARG A 21 24.73 23.54 -18.98
C ARG A 21 25.65 22.59 -18.22
N THR A 22 25.36 22.31 -16.97
CA THR A 22 26.32 21.65 -16.06
C THR A 22 26.07 20.15 -15.84
N ASN A 23 24.90 19.62 -16.16
CA ASN A 23 24.56 18.23 -15.78
C ASN A 23 24.33 17.26 -16.94
N SER A 24 24.38 17.67 -18.20
CA SER A 24 24.08 16.79 -19.32
C SER A 24 25.23 16.58 -20.31
N GLY A 25 26.31 17.37 -20.22
CA GLY A 25 27.35 17.33 -21.26
C GLY A 25 26.81 17.59 -22.70
N MET A 26 25.56 18.00 -22.80
CA MET A 26 24.89 18.26 -24.07
C MET A 26 25.05 19.73 -24.44
N ASP A 27 25.82 19.94 -25.49
CA ASP A 27 25.84 21.23 -26.18
C ASP A 27 24.47 21.47 -26.85
N THR A 28 24.02 22.72 -26.85
CA THR A 28 22.75 23.11 -27.51
C THR A 28 22.75 22.84 -29.01
N SER A 29 23.94 22.67 -29.63
CA SER A 29 24.12 22.25 -31.01
C SER A 29 23.62 20.83 -31.29
N ASP A 30 23.57 19.95 -30.29
CA ASP A 30 23.07 18.56 -30.39
C ASP A 30 21.55 18.48 -30.52
N PHE A 31 20.83 19.57 -30.41
CA PHE A 31 19.37 19.64 -30.53
C PHE A 31 18.87 19.83 -31.97
N GLN A 32 19.64 19.52 -32.99
CA GLN A 32 19.20 19.59 -34.39
C GLN A 32 18.90 18.18 -34.93
N GLY A 33 17.67 17.98 -35.47
CA GLY A 33 17.29 16.80 -36.22
C GLY A 33 16.65 15.64 -35.43
N GLU A 34 16.80 14.41 -35.91
CA GLU A 34 16.15 13.20 -35.42
C GLU A 34 16.46 12.83 -33.95
N LYS A 35 17.64 13.18 -33.46
CA LYS A 35 18.02 12.95 -32.04
C LYS A 35 17.13 13.71 -31.08
N ARG A 36 16.70 14.91 -31.46
CA ARG A 36 15.80 15.76 -30.68
C ARG A 36 14.41 15.14 -30.51
N MET A 37 13.88 14.60 -31.62
CA MET A 37 12.58 13.91 -31.64
C MET A 37 12.60 12.64 -30.78
N LYS A 38 13.69 11.88 -30.81
CA LYS A 38 13.84 10.65 -30.04
C LYS A 38 13.89 10.86 -28.53
N TYR A 39 14.56 11.92 -28.08
CA TYR A 39 14.62 12.31 -26.67
C TYR A 39 13.24 12.73 -26.14
N PHE A 40 12.51 13.52 -26.90
CA PHE A 40 11.18 13.98 -26.51
C PHE A 40 10.12 12.88 -26.57
N SER A 41 10.20 11.98 -27.52
CA SER A 41 9.26 10.85 -27.61
C SER A 41 9.37 9.92 -26.40
N ASN A 42 10.58 9.67 -25.89
CA ASN A 42 10.79 8.87 -24.68
C ASN A 42 10.25 9.59 -23.43
N SER A 43 10.39 10.90 -23.34
CA SER A 43 9.89 11.70 -22.21
C SER A 43 8.36 11.80 -22.22
N ILE A 44 7.74 11.99 -23.37
CA ILE A 44 6.28 12.00 -23.56
C ILE A 44 5.70 10.62 -23.26
N SER A 45 6.31 9.56 -23.78
CA SER A 45 5.88 8.18 -23.50
C SER A 45 5.89 7.84 -22.01
N PHE A 46 6.90 8.32 -21.26
CA PHE A 46 6.99 8.11 -19.84
C PHE A 46 5.91 8.86 -19.04
N THR A 47 5.57 10.07 -19.47
CA THR A 47 4.52 10.89 -18.80
C THR A 47 3.13 10.32 -19.07
N ASN A 48 2.83 9.93 -20.30
CA ASN A 48 1.56 9.31 -20.65
C ASN A 48 1.35 7.98 -19.93
N LYS A 49 2.37 7.11 -19.87
CA LYS A 49 2.28 5.87 -19.09
C LYS A 49 1.91 6.11 -17.62
N LYS A 50 2.40 7.18 -17.00
CA LYS A 50 2.06 7.49 -15.60
C LYS A 50 0.64 8.02 -15.43
N LEU A 51 0.14 8.81 -16.36
CA LEU A 51 -1.24 9.30 -16.34
C LEU A 51 -2.23 8.15 -16.57
N ASP A 52 -1.98 7.30 -17.57
CA ASP A 52 -2.78 6.09 -17.83
C ASP A 52 -2.84 5.19 -16.60
N ASN A 53 -1.77 5.14 -15.82
CA ASN A 53 -1.69 4.32 -14.63
C ASN A 53 -2.55 4.85 -13.48
N ILE A 54 -2.63 6.16 -13.30
CA ILE A 54 -3.54 6.77 -12.31
C ILE A 54 -4.99 6.51 -12.69
N GLU A 55 -5.35 6.64 -13.95
CA GLU A 55 -6.70 6.36 -14.42
C GLU A 55 -7.08 4.89 -14.23
N ARG A 56 -6.18 3.97 -14.56
CA ARG A 56 -6.37 2.55 -14.28
C ARG A 56 -6.53 2.25 -12.79
N LEU A 57 -5.73 2.89 -11.92
CA LEU A 57 -5.86 2.75 -10.48
C LEU A 57 -7.19 3.30 -9.98
N LYS A 58 -7.61 4.47 -10.46
CA LYS A 58 -8.92 5.03 -10.13
C LYS A 58 -10.03 4.07 -10.53
N ASN A 59 -10.04 3.62 -11.79
CA ASN A 59 -11.07 2.73 -12.30
C ASN A 59 -11.12 1.39 -11.58
N ARG A 60 -9.95 0.88 -11.12
CA ARG A 60 -9.84 -0.40 -10.45
C ARG A 60 -10.18 -0.34 -8.97
N TYR A 61 -9.79 0.72 -8.27
CA TYR A 61 -9.78 0.74 -6.81
C TYR A 61 -10.71 1.78 -6.19
N LEU A 62 -11.18 2.78 -6.94
CA LEU A 62 -12.09 3.78 -6.39
C LEU A 62 -13.38 3.11 -5.90
N GLY A 63 -13.75 3.36 -4.66
CA GLY A 63 -14.91 2.73 -4.02
C GLY A 63 -14.66 1.33 -3.47
N ALA A 64 -13.52 0.70 -3.76
CA ALA A 64 -13.21 -0.63 -3.25
C ALA A 64 -13.06 -0.62 -1.72
N THR A 65 -13.58 -1.67 -1.09
CA THR A 65 -13.29 -1.97 0.32
C THR A 65 -11.98 -2.74 0.41
N VAL A 66 -11.10 -2.30 1.30
CA VAL A 66 -9.76 -2.85 1.45
C VAL A 66 -9.42 -3.07 2.92
N TYR A 67 -8.52 -4.02 3.17
CA TYR A 67 -8.10 -4.47 4.48
C TYR A 67 -6.57 -4.44 4.56
N PRO A 68 -5.94 -3.63 5.44
CA PRO A 68 -4.49 -3.66 5.62
C PRO A 68 -3.98 -5.06 5.93
N LYS A 69 -2.99 -5.56 5.19
CA LYS A 69 -2.32 -6.84 5.45
C LYS A 69 -1.32 -6.77 6.60
N LYS A 70 -0.86 -5.56 6.92
CA LYS A 70 0.05 -5.22 8.02
C LYS A 70 -0.36 -3.88 8.62
N THR A 71 0.14 -3.55 9.80
CA THR A 71 -0.05 -2.21 10.36
C THR A 71 0.56 -1.17 9.42
N LEU A 72 -0.23 -0.21 8.96
CA LEU A 72 0.18 0.84 8.03
C LEU A 72 0.25 2.19 8.73
N SER A 73 1.20 3.03 8.30
CA SER A 73 1.28 4.41 8.75
C SER A 73 0.53 5.31 7.76
N ALA A 74 -0.43 6.08 8.25
CA ALA A 74 -1.20 7.02 7.46
C ALA A 74 -1.26 8.37 8.17
N LYS A 75 -1.62 9.42 7.44
CA LYS A 75 -1.97 10.72 7.99
C LYS A 75 -3.48 10.78 8.15
N ARG A 76 -3.96 11.25 9.29
CA ARG A 76 -5.38 11.56 9.46
C ARG A 76 -5.69 12.80 8.62
N ALA A 77 -6.62 12.69 7.68
CA ALA A 77 -7.09 13.85 6.94
C ALA A 77 -7.96 14.71 7.86
N VAL A 78 -7.53 15.94 8.08
CA VAL A 78 -8.25 16.91 8.92
C VAL A 78 -9.12 17.76 8.00
N SER A 79 -10.39 17.98 8.38
CA SER A 79 -11.25 18.97 7.72
C SER A 79 -10.58 20.35 7.76
N LEU A 80 -10.69 21.12 6.65
CA LEU A 80 -10.08 22.45 6.51
C LEU A 80 -10.46 23.44 7.60
N GLU A 81 -11.53 23.17 8.34
CA GLU A 81 -12.03 24.03 9.43
C GLU A 81 -11.26 23.89 10.76
N ASN A 82 -10.58 22.77 10.97
CA ASN A 82 -9.79 22.53 12.18
C ASN A 82 -8.31 22.37 11.79
N LYS A 83 -7.53 23.43 11.93
CA LYS A 83 -6.06 23.44 11.84
C LYS A 83 -5.36 22.58 12.93
N GLN A 84 -5.89 21.41 13.24
CA GLN A 84 -5.20 20.47 14.13
C GLN A 84 -4.10 19.76 13.37
N MET A 85 -2.92 19.68 13.99
CA MET A 85 -1.71 19.09 13.43
C MET A 85 -1.99 17.77 12.73
N GLU A 86 -1.43 17.61 11.51
CA GLU A 86 -1.38 16.34 10.79
C GLU A 86 -0.80 15.24 11.70
N SER A 87 -1.66 14.48 12.37
CA SER A 87 -1.19 13.38 13.20
C SER A 87 -0.97 12.15 12.35
N ARG A 88 0.22 11.58 12.42
CA ARG A 88 0.44 10.23 11.91
C ARG A 88 -0.28 9.25 12.81
N VAL A 89 -1.05 8.38 12.21
CA VAL A 89 -1.77 7.31 12.89
C VAL A 89 -1.35 5.96 12.33
N HIS A 90 -1.46 4.94 13.15
CA HIS A 90 -1.28 3.57 12.72
C HIS A 90 -2.65 2.96 12.41
N LEU A 91 -2.83 2.49 11.17
CA LEU A 91 -3.99 1.71 10.76
C LEU A 91 -3.70 0.23 11.06
N PRO A 92 -4.43 -0.38 11.99
CA PRO A 92 -4.22 -1.78 12.34
C PRO A 92 -4.52 -2.72 11.16
N ARG A 93 -3.98 -3.93 11.21
CA ARG A 93 -4.37 -5.02 10.28
C ARG A 93 -5.87 -5.18 10.23
N TYR A 94 -6.37 -5.59 9.07
CA TYR A 94 -7.77 -5.96 8.86
C TYR A 94 -8.80 -4.88 9.15
N THR A 95 -8.36 -3.63 9.41
CA THR A 95 -9.29 -2.49 9.52
C THR A 95 -10.07 -2.35 8.21
N ILE A 96 -11.40 -2.24 8.31
CA ILE A 96 -12.27 -2.03 7.14
C ILE A 96 -12.11 -0.60 6.65
N LEU A 97 -11.61 -0.44 5.43
CA LEU A 97 -11.37 0.86 4.80
C LEU A 97 -11.99 0.89 3.41
N THR A 98 -12.48 2.04 2.98
CA THR A 98 -12.94 2.27 1.60
C THR A 98 -12.03 3.27 0.92
N ILE A 99 -11.57 2.99 -0.29
CA ILE A 99 -10.80 3.94 -1.10
C ILE A 99 -11.75 5.00 -1.65
N LYS A 100 -11.62 6.23 -1.22
CA LYS A 100 -12.47 7.37 -1.63
C LYS A 100 -11.84 8.20 -2.73
N GLU A 101 -10.53 8.25 -2.79
CA GLU A 101 -9.82 9.03 -3.80
C GLU A 101 -8.45 8.40 -4.10
N VAL A 102 -8.05 8.50 -5.34
CA VAL A 102 -6.70 8.20 -5.81
C VAL A 102 -6.21 9.42 -6.57
N ARG A 103 -5.19 10.11 -6.09
CA ARG A 103 -4.64 11.32 -6.73
C ARG A 103 -3.13 11.25 -6.84
N MET A 104 -2.58 11.96 -7.81
CA MET A 104 -1.15 12.17 -7.98
C MET A 104 -0.88 13.68 -7.92
N PRO A 105 -0.20 14.18 -6.87
CA PRO A 105 0.03 15.62 -6.69
C PRO A 105 0.83 16.27 -7.82
N SER A 106 1.78 15.52 -8.39
CA SER A 106 2.58 15.96 -9.51
C SER A 106 3.05 14.78 -10.36
N PRO A 107 3.32 14.95 -11.66
CA PRO A 107 3.90 13.90 -12.48
C PRO A 107 5.18 13.35 -11.85
N GLY A 108 5.24 12.03 -11.68
CA GLY A 108 6.40 11.37 -11.08
C GLY A 108 6.39 11.26 -9.55
N SER A 109 5.41 11.84 -8.86
CA SER A 109 5.24 11.64 -7.44
C SER A 109 4.58 10.28 -7.13
N LEU A 110 4.64 9.88 -5.85
CA LEU A 110 3.82 8.78 -5.34
C LEU A 110 2.34 9.15 -5.46
N ALA A 111 1.50 8.15 -5.72
CA ALA A 111 0.07 8.33 -5.62
C ALA A 111 -0.35 8.50 -4.15
N ILE A 112 -1.38 9.29 -3.91
CA ILE A 112 -1.99 9.45 -2.60
C ILE A 112 -3.35 8.77 -2.64
N LEU A 113 -3.56 7.84 -1.70
CA LEU A 113 -4.86 7.25 -1.44
C LEU A 113 -5.53 8.00 -0.31
N THR A 114 -6.80 8.38 -0.50
CA THR A 114 -7.68 8.79 0.58
C THR A 114 -8.57 7.60 0.95
N LEU A 115 -8.41 7.13 2.18
CA LEU A 115 -9.11 5.99 2.75
C LEU A 115 -10.13 6.49 3.78
N LYS A 116 -11.27 5.84 3.89
CA LYS A 116 -12.29 6.15 4.88
C LYS A 116 -12.66 4.90 5.68
N ASP A 117 -12.67 5.00 7.01
CA ASP A 117 -13.11 3.91 7.88
C ASP A 117 -14.65 3.90 8.08
N LYS A 118 -15.13 2.88 8.82
CA LYS A 118 -16.56 2.73 9.17
C LYS A 118 -17.13 3.89 10.00
N ASN A 119 -16.28 4.63 10.71
CA ASN A 119 -16.66 5.77 11.53
C ASN A 119 -16.66 7.09 10.75
N GLY A 120 -16.33 7.05 9.47
CA GLY A 120 -16.27 8.23 8.61
C GLY A 120 -14.96 8.99 8.70
N ILE A 121 -13.97 8.52 9.45
CA ILE A 121 -12.65 9.15 9.55
C ILE A 121 -11.88 8.88 8.27
N SER A 122 -11.27 9.93 7.73
CA SER A 122 -10.47 9.86 6.51
C SER A 122 -8.97 9.84 6.82
N TYR A 123 -8.24 9.06 6.04
CA TYR A 123 -6.80 8.88 6.15
C TYR A 123 -6.14 9.04 4.78
N GLU A 124 -4.97 9.66 4.75
CA GLU A 124 -4.15 9.75 3.54
C GLU A 124 -2.88 8.95 3.68
N MET A 125 -2.53 8.22 2.63
CA MET A 125 -1.26 7.50 2.55
C MET A 125 -0.68 7.54 1.14
N LYS A 126 0.65 7.50 1.07
CA LYS A 126 1.39 7.42 -0.19
C LYS A 126 1.58 5.97 -0.59
N VAL A 127 1.35 5.68 -1.87
CA VAL A 127 1.55 4.35 -2.45
C VAL A 127 2.39 4.45 -3.72
N ASP A 128 3.16 3.41 -4.00
CA ASP A 128 3.87 3.28 -5.25
C ASP A 128 2.94 2.79 -6.36
N LEU A 129 3.17 3.30 -7.56
CA LEU A 129 2.55 2.79 -8.77
C LEU A 129 3.41 1.64 -9.30
N LYS A 130 2.81 0.45 -9.43
CA LYS A 130 3.50 -0.73 -9.93
C LYS A 130 3.83 -0.57 -11.41
N TYR A 131 5.03 -0.10 -11.75
CA TYR A 131 5.54 -0.14 -13.12
C TYR A 131 7.07 -0.21 -13.17
N ASP A 132 7.58 -1.27 -13.77
CA ASP A 132 8.89 -1.47 -14.40
C ASP A 132 10.17 -1.23 -13.57
N VAL A 133 10.07 -0.77 -12.34
CA VAL A 133 11.22 -0.63 -11.45
C VAL A 133 10.93 -1.41 -10.18
N ILE A 134 11.73 -2.42 -9.92
CA ILE A 134 11.75 -3.11 -8.62
C ILE A 134 12.28 -2.10 -7.61
N THR A 135 11.38 -1.35 -6.98
CA THR A 135 11.74 -0.53 -5.83
C THR A 135 11.84 -1.43 -4.61
N ARG A 136 12.86 -1.23 -3.79
CA ARG A 136 13.10 -2.03 -2.55
C ARG A 136 12.00 -1.87 -1.50
N ASN A 137 11.12 -0.89 -1.65
CA ASN A 137 9.99 -0.65 -0.78
C ASN A 137 8.70 -1.00 -1.51
N ASN A 138 8.19 -2.20 -1.29
CA ASN A 138 6.92 -2.68 -1.84
C ASN A 138 5.74 -1.96 -1.17
N ASN A 139 5.42 -0.75 -1.61
CA ASN A 139 4.27 0.03 -1.17
C ASN A 139 3.15 0.05 -2.22
N TYR A 140 3.03 -1.03 -2.98
CA TYR A 140 1.94 -1.19 -3.94
C TYR A 140 0.62 -1.50 -3.24
N ILE A 141 -0.50 -1.07 -3.82
CA ILE A 141 -1.83 -1.27 -3.20
C ILE A 141 -2.07 -2.75 -2.88
N GLU A 142 -1.75 -3.65 -3.81
CA GLU A 142 -1.95 -5.08 -3.65
C GLU A 142 -1.04 -5.73 -2.59
N ASP A 143 0.12 -5.14 -2.32
CA ASP A 143 1.03 -5.61 -1.27
C ASP A 143 0.62 -5.10 0.12
N LEU A 144 -0.03 -3.92 0.15
CA LEU A 144 -0.47 -3.29 1.39
C LEU A 144 -1.85 -3.77 1.84
N PHE A 145 -2.74 -4.07 0.88
CA PHE A 145 -4.15 -4.35 1.16
C PHE A 145 -4.61 -5.69 0.60
N GLY A 146 -5.49 -6.36 1.35
CA GLY A 146 -6.37 -7.41 0.86
C GLY A 146 -7.70 -6.80 0.39
N PHE A 147 -8.36 -7.49 -0.54
CA PHE A 147 -9.65 -7.08 -1.12
C PHE A 147 -10.79 -8.02 -0.70
N GLU A 148 -10.46 -9.12 -0.05
CA GLU A 148 -11.43 -10.06 0.49
C GLU A 148 -11.72 -9.73 1.95
N ASP A 149 -12.98 -9.90 2.34
CA ASP A 149 -13.40 -9.69 3.72
C ASP A 149 -12.95 -10.86 4.60
N ILE A 150 -11.82 -10.68 5.24
CA ILE A 150 -11.23 -11.68 6.13
C ILE A 150 -12.15 -12.03 7.31
N HIS A 151 -13.00 -11.09 7.75
CA HIS A 151 -13.94 -11.33 8.84
C HIS A 151 -15.03 -12.34 8.43
N LYS A 152 -15.46 -12.30 7.16
CA LYS A 152 -16.40 -13.28 6.62
C LYS A 152 -15.79 -14.67 6.46
N LYS A 153 -14.48 -14.73 6.22
CA LYS A 153 -13.76 -16.01 6.13
C LYS A 153 -13.65 -16.70 7.49
N TYR A 154 -13.62 -15.94 8.58
CA TYR A 154 -13.49 -16.45 9.95
C TYR A 154 -14.63 -15.94 10.83
N PRO A 155 -15.88 -16.37 10.59
CA PRO A 155 -17.07 -15.84 11.27
C PRO A 155 -17.13 -16.20 12.76
N GLY A 156 -16.36 -17.18 13.21
CA GLY A 156 -16.28 -17.60 14.61
C GLY A 156 -15.39 -16.72 15.49
N ILE A 157 -14.59 -15.82 14.89
CA ILE A 157 -13.71 -14.92 15.65
C ILE A 157 -14.51 -13.73 16.15
N THR A 158 -14.53 -13.54 17.49
CA THR A 158 -15.25 -12.43 18.13
C THR A 158 -14.57 -11.07 17.87
N GLU A 159 -15.33 -9.97 17.99
CA GLU A 159 -14.78 -8.61 17.83
C GLU A 159 -13.62 -8.34 18.81
N LYS A 160 -13.74 -8.80 20.06
CA LYS A 160 -12.66 -8.70 21.04
C LYS A 160 -11.39 -9.40 20.55
N ARG A 161 -11.53 -10.60 19.96
CA ARG A 161 -10.41 -11.37 19.44
C ARG A 161 -9.81 -10.70 18.20
N TRP A 162 -10.63 -10.13 17.32
CA TRP A 162 -10.16 -9.32 16.19
C TRP A 162 -9.33 -8.11 16.62
N GLN A 163 -9.67 -7.47 17.74
CA GLN A 163 -8.86 -6.36 18.27
C GLN A 163 -7.46 -6.81 18.70
N ILE A 164 -7.33 -8.01 19.28
CA ILE A 164 -6.03 -8.60 19.65
C ILE A 164 -5.23 -8.95 18.39
N ILE A 165 -5.86 -9.67 17.47
CA ILE A 165 -5.26 -10.08 16.18
C ILE A 165 -4.77 -8.86 15.39
N SER A 166 -5.56 -7.82 15.29
CA SER A 166 -5.22 -6.63 14.50
C SER A 166 -3.99 -5.88 15.01
N ARG A 167 -3.70 -6.00 16.31
CA ARG A 167 -2.48 -5.45 16.93
C ARG A 167 -1.25 -6.35 16.79
N GLY A 168 -1.45 -7.62 16.40
CA GLY A 168 -0.38 -8.61 16.35
C GLY A 168 -0.06 -9.19 17.74
N ASP A 169 -1.01 -9.12 18.66
CA ASP A 169 -0.89 -9.65 20.01
C ASP A 169 -1.33 -11.12 20.06
N LEU A 170 -0.91 -11.83 21.11
CA LEU A 170 -1.30 -13.19 21.42
C LEU A 170 -2.02 -13.26 22.77
N GLU A 171 -2.99 -14.15 22.86
CA GLU A 171 -3.69 -14.45 24.11
C GLU A 171 -3.88 -15.96 24.22
N VAL A 172 -3.63 -16.52 25.40
CA VAL A 172 -3.93 -17.93 25.69
C VAL A 172 -5.39 -18.23 25.36
N GLY A 173 -5.63 -19.40 24.78
CA GLY A 173 -6.95 -19.79 24.27
C GLY A 173 -7.23 -19.38 22.82
N MET A 174 -6.27 -18.73 22.13
CA MET A 174 -6.35 -18.51 20.67
C MET A 174 -6.21 -19.83 19.93
N SER A 175 -6.96 -19.98 18.83
CA SER A 175 -6.75 -21.07 17.89
C SER A 175 -5.48 -20.88 17.06
N THR A 176 -5.04 -21.95 16.39
CA THR A 176 -3.93 -21.88 15.42
C THR A 176 -4.19 -20.87 14.33
N ASP A 177 -5.41 -20.76 13.80
CA ASP A 177 -5.78 -19.78 12.79
C ASP A 177 -5.71 -18.35 13.34
N GLU A 178 -6.19 -18.10 14.55
CA GLU A 178 -6.11 -16.80 15.20
C GLU A 178 -4.65 -16.37 15.43
N CYS A 179 -3.78 -17.31 15.83
CA CYS A 179 -2.36 -17.02 15.97
C CYS A 179 -1.69 -16.69 14.63
N ARG A 180 -2.00 -17.43 13.55
CA ARG A 180 -1.53 -17.11 12.19
C ARG A 180 -2.01 -15.74 11.71
N LEU A 181 -3.27 -15.45 11.92
CA LEU A 181 -3.82 -14.13 11.58
C LEU A 181 -3.12 -13.01 12.35
N SER A 182 -2.74 -13.25 13.61
CA SER A 182 -2.10 -12.26 14.47
C SER A 182 -0.63 -12.02 14.10
N ILE A 183 0.19 -13.06 14.07
CA ILE A 183 1.65 -12.94 13.96
C ILE A 183 2.25 -13.58 12.70
N GLY A 184 1.40 -14.15 11.83
CA GLY A 184 1.84 -14.81 10.59
C GLY A 184 2.13 -16.30 10.76
N ASP A 185 2.71 -16.92 9.73
CA ASP A 185 3.08 -18.33 9.75
C ASP A 185 4.35 -18.57 10.57
N PRO A 186 4.43 -19.70 11.31
CA PRO A 186 5.65 -20.09 12.01
C PRO A 186 6.74 -20.51 11.02
N ILE A 187 8.00 -20.46 11.48
CA ILE A 187 9.15 -20.96 10.73
C ILE A 187 9.13 -22.48 10.72
N GLU A 188 8.77 -23.06 11.84
CA GLU A 188 8.75 -24.52 12.04
C GLU A 188 7.58 -24.91 12.94
N ILE A 189 6.98 -26.07 12.65
CA ILE A 189 5.96 -26.72 13.47
C ILE A 189 6.45 -28.10 13.85
N VAL A 190 6.52 -28.39 15.15
CA VAL A 190 6.86 -29.71 15.67
C VAL A 190 5.65 -30.32 16.36
N LEU A 191 5.17 -31.44 15.82
CA LEU A 191 4.05 -32.24 16.37
C LEU A 191 4.59 -33.21 17.41
N LYS A 192 3.87 -33.35 18.53
CA LYS A 192 4.19 -34.30 19.61
C LYS A 192 2.96 -35.15 19.96
N LYS A 193 3.20 -36.41 20.33
CA LYS A 193 2.19 -37.32 20.87
C LYS A 193 0.87 -37.28 20.09
N ASP A 194 0.77 -38.08 19.07
CA ASP A 194 -0.45 -38.30 18.27
C ASP A 194 -1.09 -37.02 17.70
N ASN A 195 -0.27 -36.03 17.34
CA ASN A 195 -0.64 -34.71 16.79
C ASN A 195 -1.53 -33.85 17.70
N ARG A 196 -1.66 -34.26 18.99
CA ARG A 196 -2.44 -33.46 19.96
C ARG A 196 -1.70 -32.22 20.45
N PHE A 197 -0.37 -32.30 20.52
CA PHE A 197 0.47 -31.18 20.97
C PHE A 197 1.33 -30.69 19.83
N GLU A 198 1.33 -29.37 19.64
CA GLU A 198 2.12 -28.67 18.62
C GLU A 198 2.99 -27.61 19.26
N ASN A 199 4.25 -27.55 18.85
CA ASN A 199 5.12 -26.42 19.15
C ASN A 199 5.40 -25.65 17.86
N TRP A 200 5.06 -24.39 17.84
CA TRP A 200 5.31 -23.50 16.73
C TRP A 200 6.46 -22.56 17.05
N PHE A 201 7.45 -22.48 16.17
CA PHE A 201 8.66 -21.67 16.34
C PHE A 201 8.63 -20.49 15.40
N TYR A 202 8.91 -19.31 15.99
CA TYR A 202 9.09 -18.03 15.32
C TYR A 202 10.44 -17.45 15.70
N ASN A 203 10.89 -16.36 15.04
CA ASN A 203 12.05 -15.62 15.47
C ASN A 203 11.85 -15.05 16.89
N GLY A 204 12.49 -15.67 17.88
CA GLY A 204 12.44 -15.22 19.28
C GLY A 204 11.14 -15.52 20.02
N LYS A 205 10.25 -16.36 19.46
CA LYS A 205 9.01 -16.78 20.13
C LYS A 205 8.74 -18.25 19.89
N THR A 206 8.16 -18.92 20.89
CA THR A 206 7.65 -20.28 20.79
C THR A 206 6.23 -20.33 21.32
N LEU A 207 5.32 -20.94 20.56
CA LEU A 207 3.93 -21.16 20.94
C LEU A 207 3.72 -22.64 21.17
N GLU A 208 3.00 -22.99 22.25
CA GLU A 208 2.66 -24.36 22.61
C GLU A 208 1.14 -24.52 22.53
N PHE A 209 0.69 -25.45 21.70
CA PHE A 209 -0.73 -25.75 21.50
C PHE A 209 -1.08 -27.14 22.02
N GLU A 210 -2.30 -27.25 22.50
CA GLU A 210 -2.96 -28.55 22.77
C GLU A 210 -4.29 -28.57 21.99
N SER A 211 -4.45 -29.57 21.14
CA SER A 211 -5.64 -29.72 20.27
C SER A 211 -5.99 -28.45 19.49
N GLY A 212 -4.98 -27.78 18.96
CA GLY A 212 -5.12 -26.55 18.15
C GLY A 212 -5.43 -25.27 18.94
N ILE A 213 -5.37 -25.32 20.28
CA ILE A 213 -5.60 -24.15 21.16
C ILE A 213 -4.30 -23.77 21.87
N LEU A 214 -3.96 -22.50 21.80
CA LEU A 214 -2.77 -21.92 22.42
C LEU A 214 -2.83 -22.03 23.95
N GLN A 215 -1.89 -22.77 24.53
CA GLN A 215 -1.77 -22.97 25.98
C GLN A 215 -0.74 -22.03 26.59
N ARG A 216 0.38 -21.79 25.88
CA ARG A 216 1.48 -20.98 26.38
C ARG A 216 2.29 -20.41 25.23
N PHE A 217 2.89 -19.26 25.46
CA PHE A 217 3.89 -18.69 24.55
C PHE A 217 5.03 -17.99 25.35
N LYS A 218 6.20 -17.95 24.76
CA LYS A 218 7.43 -17.36 25.32
C LYS A 218 8.06 -16.44 24.30
#